data_78a2ebc123d2873f242c29da305efb37
#
_entry.id   78a2ebc123d2873f242c29da305efb37
#
_cell.length_a   1.000
_cell.length_b   1.000
_cell.length_c   1.000
_cell.angle_alpha   90.00
_cell.angle_beta   90.00
_cell.angle_gamma   90.00
#
_symmetry.space_group_name_H-M   'P 1'
#
loop_
_entity.id
_entity.type
_entity.pdbx_description
1 polymer ?
#
loop_
_entity_poly.entity_id
_entity_poly.type
_entity_poly.pdbx_seq_one_letter_code
_entity_poly.pdbx_strand_id
1 'polypeptide(L)'
;MSVLHLSIRNESDISEAVRQSRAMAGRLGFSTTSAYYIATAASELAANLWIHAGGGMITLQRHGARGMELMTVDNGPGIADIDKALEEGFSTANGLGCGLPGVKRLMDELDIASYPGVRTEIKARKWL
;
A
#
# COMPACT_ATOMS: atom_id res chain seq x y z
N MET A 1 -19.83 -4.19 -6.45
CA MET A 1 -18.63 -4.85 -5.99
C MET A 1 -17.42 -4.03 -6.35
N SER A 2 -16.63 -3.72 -5.38
CA SER A 2 -15.61 -2.72 -5.59
C SER A 2 -14.22 -3.34 -5.52
N VAL A 3 -13.70 -3.70 -6.68
CA VAL A 3 -12.31 -4.10 -6.84
C VAL A 3 -11.71 -3.22 -7.93
N LEU A 4 -10.62 -2.54 -7.62
CA LEU A 4 -9.92 -1.72 -8.59
C LEU A 4 -8.48 -2.19 -8.69
N HIS A 5 -8.02 -2.39 -9.91
CA HIS A 5 -6.63 -2.71 -10.21
C HIS A 5 -6.01 -1.51 -10.90
N LEU A 6 -4.99 -0.94 -10.31
CA LEU A 6 -4.33 0.26 -10.84
C LEU A 6 -2.87 -0.04 -11.10
N SER A 7 -2.43 0.21 -12.32
CA SER A 7 -1.00 0.08 -12.67
C SER A 7 -0.27 1.33 -12.22
N ILE A 8 0.87 1.15 -11.57
CA ILE A 8 1.72 2.24 -11.14
C ILE A 8 2.93 2.26 -12.07
N ARG A 9 2.95 3.21 -13.00
CA ARG A 9 3.98 3.33 -14.02
C ARG A 9 4.67 4.68 -14.01
N ASN A 10 4.17 5.60 -13.20
CA ASN A 10 4.74 6.94 -13.05
C ASN A 10 4.16 7.60 -11.80
N GLU A 11 4.64 8.80 -11.50
CA GLU A 11 4.21 9.50 -10.28
C GLU A 11 2.73 9.87 -10.29
N SER A 12 2.17 10.18 -11.44
CA SER A 12 0.75 10.55 -11.49
C SER A 12 -0.15 9.35 -11.17
N ASP A 13 0.31 8.14 -11.41
CA ASP A 13 -0.43 6.94 -11.03
C ASP A 13 -0.51 6.79 -9.51
N ILE A 14 0.50 7.26 -8.78
CA ILE A 14 0.48 7.29 -7.32
C ILE A 14 -0.66 8.19 -6.83
N SER A 15 -0.77 9.37 -7.40
CA SER A 15 -1.85 10.30 -7.05
C SER A 15 -3.23 9.71 -7.32
N GLU A 16 -3.36 8.98 -8.42
CA GLU A 16 -4.61 8.32 -8.75
C GLU A 16 -4.94 7.22 -7.73
N ALA A 17 -3.95 6.44 -7.31
CA ALA A 17 -4.17 5.41 -6.30
C ALA A 17 -4.62 6.02 -4.97
N VAL A 18 -4.04 7.13 -4.58
CA VAL A 18 -4.44 7.84 -3.36
C VAL A 18 -5.89 8.30 -3.46
N ARG A 19 -6.25 8.94 -4.56
CA ARG A 19 -7.60 9.45 -4.78
C ARG A 19 -8.64 8.33 -4.77
N GLN A 20 -8.36 7.25 -5.48
CA GLN A 20 -9.28 6.11 -5.56
C GLN A 20 -9.42 5.38 -4.21
N SER A 21 -8.32 5.25 -3.47
CA SER A 21 -8.34 4.63 -2.15
C SER A 21 -9.22 5.41 -1.18
N ARG A 22 -9.08 6.73 -1.18
CA ARG A 22 -9.87 7.58 -0.31
C ARG A 22 -11.35 7.50 -0.67
N ALA A 23 -11.66 7.53 -1.96
CA ALA A 23 -13.03 7.45 -2.44
C ALA A 23 -13.68 6.12 -2.07
N MET A 24 -12.96 5.02 -2.27
CA MET A 24 -13.47 3.69 -1.91
C MET A 24 -13.70 3.57 -0.40
N ALA A 25 -12.76 4.05 0.40
CA ALA A 25 -12.90 4.01 1.86
C ALA A 25 -14.16 4.76 2.30
N GLY A 26 -14.43 5.91 1.70
CA GLY A 26 -15.65 6.66 1.98
C GLY A 26 -16.90 5.86 1.63
N ARG A 27 -16.90 5.21 0.46
CA ARG A 27 -18.05 4.39 0.04
C ARG A 27 -18.27 3.19 0.93
N LEU A 28 -17.20 2.64 1.51
CA LEU A 28 -17.29 1.48 2.40
C LEU A 28 -17.71 1.87 3.82
N GLY A 29 -17.81 3.15 4.12
CA GLY A 29 -18.29 3.62 5.42
C GLY A 29 -17.22 4.00 6.41
N PHE A 30 -15.96 4.09 5.99
CA PHE A 30 -14.90 4.53 6.89
C PHE A 30 -15.06 6.01 7.24
N SER A 31 -14.66 6.36 8.47
CA SER A 31 -14.63 7.76 8.89
C SER A 31 -13.65 8.55 8.04
N THR A 32 -13.77 9.88 8.06
CA THR A 32 -12.83 10.75 7.34
C THR A 32 -11.39 10.49 7.78
N THR A 33 -11.17 10.29 9.08
CA THR A 33 -9.83 10.00 9.61
C THR A 33 -9.30 8.67 9.10
N SER A 34 -10.10 7.61 9.17
CA SER A 34 -9.67 6.30 8.67
C SER A 34 -9.46 6.31 7.17
N ALA A 35 -10.31 7.00 6.42
CA ALA A 35 -10.13 7.13 4.98
C ALA A 35 -8.82 7.87 4.65
N TYR A 36 -8.45 8.85 5.44
CA TYR A 36 -7.17 9.54 5.29
C TYR A 36 -6.00 8.60 5.56
N TYR A 37 -6.09 7.78 6.60
CA TYR A 37 -5.05 6.80 6.90
C TYR A 37 -4.89 5.79 5.77
N ILE A 38 -6.00 5.31 5.22
CA ILE A 38 -5.98 4.38 4.09
C ILE A 38 -5.33 5.04 2.87
N ALA A 39 -5.69 6.28 2.58
CA ALA A 39 -5.12 7.00 1.44
C ALA A 39 -3.62 7.23 1.61
N THR A 40 -3.18 7.54 2.83
CA THR A 40 -1.76 7.73 3.12
C THR A 40 -1.00 6.41 2.96
N ALA A 41 -1.57 5.31 3.45
CA ALA A 41 -0.97 3.98 3.26
C ALA A 41 -0.87 3.64 1.78
N ALA A 42 -1.90 3.94 0.99
CA ALA A 42 -1.87 3.72 -0.46
C ALA A 42 -0.76 4.52 -1.13
N SER A 43 -0.56 5.75 -0.69
CA SER A 43 0.53 6.59 -1.21
C SER A 43 1.89 5.94 -0.97
N GLU A 44 2.13 5.44 0.25
CA GLU A 44 3.39 4.79 0.59
C GLU A 44 3.60 3.51 -0.20
N LEU A 45 2.56 2.69 -0.32
CA LEU A 45 2.65 1.43 -1.05
C LEU A 45 2.88 1.66 -2.55
N ALA A 46 2.17 2.62 -3.14
CA ALA A 46 2.34 2.94 -4.55
C ALA A 46 3.72 3.55 -4.82
N ALA A 47 4.20 4.40 -3.92
CA ALA A 47 5.53 4.98 -4.04
C ALA A 47 6.61 3.90 -3.98
N ASN A 48 6.43 2.90 -3.10
CA ASN A 48 7.37 1.78 -3.03
C ASN A 48 7.43 1.01 -4.35
N LEU A 49 6.29 0.79 -4.99
CA LEU A 49 6.28 0.16 -6.32
C LEU A 49 7.11 0.96 -7.31
N TRP A 50 6.90 2.27 -7.34
CA TRP A 50 7.56 3.13 -8.32
C TRP A 50 9.05 3.27 -8.05
N ILE A 51 9.41 3.54 -6.79
CA ILE A 51 10.79 3.85 -6.43
C ILE A 51 11.68 2.62 -6.41
N HIS A 52 11.19 1.52 -5.82
CA HIS A 52 12.02 0.35 -5.55
C HIS A 52 11.89 -0.76 -6.57
N ALA A 53 10.79 -0.79 -7.34
CA ALA A 53 10.56 -1.87 -8.29
C ALA A 53 10.36 -1.38 -9.73
N GLY A 54 10.36 -0.07 -9.94
CA GLY A 54 10.13 0.49 -11.28
C GLY A 54 8.67 0.42 -11.71
N GLY A 55 7.77 0.05 -10.80
CA GLY A 55 6.35 -0.05 -11.05
C GLY A 55 5.76 -1.36 -10.59
N GLY A 56 4.49 -1.52 -10.80
CA GLY A 56 3.73 -2.70 -10.41
C GLY A 56 2.25 -2.41 -10.41
N MET A 57 1.50 -3.19 -9.64
CA MET A 57 0.06 -3.03 -9.57
C MET A 57 -0.39 -2.89 -8.12
N ILE A 58 -1.30 -1.95 -7.87
CA ILE A 58 -1.99 -1.86 -6.60
C ILE A 58 -3.46 -2.22 -6.81
N THR A 59 -3.98 -3.07 -5.94
CA THR A 59 -5.37 -3.49 -5.96
C THR A 59 -6.05 -2.97 -4.71
N LEU A 60 -7.20 -2.34 -4.89
CA LEU A 60 -8.02 -1.78 -3.83
C LEU A 60 -9.30 -2.58 -3.79
N GLN A 61 -9.67 -3.13 -2.64
CA GLN A 61 -10.88 -3.92 -2.57
C GLN A 61 -11.46 -3.98 -1.17
N ARG A 62 -12.76 -4.24 -1.12
CA ARG A 62 -13.42 -4.58 0.12
C ARG A 62 -12.86 -5.92 0.62
N HIS A 63 -12.67 -6.04 1.93
CA HIS A 63 -12.18 -7.27 2.54
C HIS A 63 -13.18 -7.71 3.61
N GLY A 64 -13.97 -8.73 3.29
CA GLY A 64 -15.02 -9.19 4.19
C GLY A 64 -16.10 -8.14 4.36
N ALA A 65 -16.87 -8.26 5.44
CA ALA A 65 -17.98 -7.36 5.72
C ALA A 65 -17.54 -6.02 6.32
N ARG A 66 -16.35 -5.97 6.92
CA ARG A 66 -15.94 -4.83 7.72
C ARG A 66 -14.57 -4.29 7.38
N GLY A 67 -14.00 -4.66 6.24
CA GLY A 67 -12.64 -4.29 5.96
C GLY A 67 -12.41 -3.75 4.56
N MET A 68 -11.24 -3.14 4.39
CA MET A 68 -10.71 -2.74 3.09
C MET A 68 -9.26 -3.20 2.99
N GLU A 69 -8.88 -3.72 1.85
CA GLU A 69 -7.53 -4.21 1.60
C GLU A 69 -6.88 -3.43 0.47
N LEU A 70 -5.62 -3.08 0.70
CA LEU A 70 -4.72 -2.58 -0.32
C LEU A 70 -3.69 -3.69 -0.57
N MET A 71 -3.52 -4.10 -1.81
CA MET A 71 -2.55 -5.12 -2.15
C MET A 71 -1.64 -4.62 -3.26
N THR A 72 -0.35 -4.78 -3.08
CA THR A 72 0.61 -4.44 -4.15
C THR A 72 1.36 -5.69 -4.57
N VAL A 73 1.65 -5.75 -5.86
CA VAL A 73 2.46 -6.81 -6.46
C VAL A 73 3.43 -6.17 -7.43
N ASP A 74 4.69 -6.53 -7.33
CA ASP A 74 5.71 -6.09 -8.26
C ASP A 74 6.59 -7.26 -8.68
N ASN A 75 7.41 -7.05 -9.69
CA ASN A 75 8.38 -8.03 -10.17
C ASN A 75 9.81 -7.56 -9.91
N GLY A 76 9.98 -6.74 -8.88
CA GLY A 76 11.27 -6.21 -8.50
C GLY A 76 12.13 -7.23 -7.78
N PRO A 77 13.23 -6.77 -7.17
CA PRO A 77 14.20 -7.68 -6.56
C PRO A 77 13.74 -8.37 -5.29
N GLY A 78 12.55 -8.05 -4.79
CA GLY A 78 12.07 -8.57 -3.52
C GLY A 78 12.72 -7.83 -2.34
N ILE A 79 12.33 -8.24 -1.14
CA ILE A 79 12.87 -7.70 0.09
C ILE A 79 13.62 -8.81 0.81
N ALA A 80 14.95 -8.68 0.90
CA ALA A 80 15.79 -9.72 1.46
C ALA A 80 15.59 -9.87 2.98
N ASP A 81 15.30 -8.77 3.66
CA ASP A 81 15.11 -8.77 5.11
C ASP A 81 13.86 -7.96 5.44
N ILE A 82 12.75 -8.67 5.63
CA ILE A 82 11.46 -8.05 5.91
C ILE A 82 11.47 -7.32 7.25
N ASP A 83 12.08 -7.92 8.28
CA ASP A 83 12.12 -7.29 9.59
C ASP A 83 12.84 -5.95 9.53
N LYS A 84 13.95 -5.89 8.80
CA LYS A 84 14.69 -4.65 8.64
C LYS A 84 13.88 -3.63 7.85
N ALA A 85 13.16 -4.06 6.83
CA ALA A 85 12.33 -3.16 6.04
C ALA A 85 11.22 -2.53 6.87
N LEU A 86 10.82 -3.18 7.96
CA LEU A 86 9.79 -2.66 8.87
C LEU A 86 10.37 -1.80 9.98
N GLU A 87 11.70 -1.67 10.09
CA GLU A 87 12.31 -0.79 11.07
C GLU A 87 12.09 0.67 10.71
N GLU A 88 11.86 1.51 11.74
CA GLU A 88 11.72 2.94 11.54
C GLU A 88 13.01 3.50 10.94
N GLY A 89 12.85 4.32 9.92
CA GLY A 89 13.98 4.96 9.29
C GLY A 89 14.71 4.14 8.25
N PHE A 90 14.33 2.89 8.02
CA PHE A 90 14.97 2.07 7.01
C PHE A 90 14.81 2.65 5.61
N SER A 91 13.61 3.05 5.26
CA SER A 91 13.32 3.67 3.98
C SER A 91 13.28 5.18 4.16
N THR A 92 14.38 5.85 3.86
CA THR A 92 14.47 7.28 4.08
C THR A 92 14.36 8.10 2.80
N ALA A 93 14.47 7.45 1.67
CA ALA A 93 14.70 8.14 0.41
C ALA A 93 13.59 9.14 0.03
N ASN A 94 12.36 8.89 0.44
CA ASN A 94 11.25 9.74 0.04
C ASN A 94 10.15 9.75 1.09
N GLY A 95 10.53 9.59 2.32
CA GLY A 95 9.59 9.22 3.32
C GLY A 95 8.81 10.33 3.96
N LEU A 96 7.71 10.70 3.37
CA LEU A 96 6.72 11.43 4.13
C LEU A 96 6.11 10.54 5.19
N GLY A 97 5.92 9.27 4.87
CA GLY A 97 5.24 8.32 5.74
C GLY A 97 6.14 7.30 6.39
N CYS A 98 7.44 7.38 6.18
CA CYS A 98 8.39 6.43 6.73
C CYS A 98 8.27 5.02 6.14
N GLY A 99 7.76 4.89 4.90
CA GLY A 99 7.72 3.63 4.19
C GLY A 99 6.83 2.58 4.85
N LEU A 100 7.28 1.33 4.86
CA LEU A 100 6.49 0.22 5.41
C LEU A 100 6.16 0.35 6.89
N PRO A 101 7.05 0.86 7.76
CA PRO A 101 6.67 1.12 9.15
C PRO A 101 5.49 2.08 9.25
N GLY A 102 5.42 3.08 8.39
CA GLY A 102 4.29 4.00 8.33
C GLY A 102 3.01 3.30 7.97
N VAL A 103 3.05 2.42 6.96
CA VAL A 103 1.89 1.62 6.57
C VAL A 103 1.41 0.77 7.74
N LYS A 104 2.35 0.13 8.44
CA LYS A 104 2.02 -0.72 9.58
C LYS A 104 1.30 0.06 10.67
N ARG A 105 1.70 1.31 10.91
CA ARG A 105 1.04 2.15 11.92
C ARG A 105 -0.35 2.62 11.50
N LEU A 106 -0.52 2.87 10.20
CA LEU A 106 -1.78 3.43 9.69
C LEU A 106 -2.86 2.39 9.48
N MET A 107 -2.46 1.15 9.23
CA MET A 107 -3.39 0.06 8.93
C MET A 107 -3.45 -0.89 10.11
N ASP A 108 -4.47 -1.76 10.11
CA ASP A 108 -4.67 -2.70 11.22
C ASP A 108 -3.90 -4.00 11.04
N GLU A 109 -3.67 -4.39 9.77
CA GLU A 109 -2.88 -5.58 9.45
C GLU A 109 -1.95 -5.29 8.29
N LEU A 110 -0.79 -5.92 8.30
CA LEU A 110 0.18 -5.81 7.23
C LEU A 110 0.85 -7.17 7.03
N ASP A 111 0.70 -7.75 5.84
CA ASP A 111 1.35 -8.99 5.45
C ASP A 111 2.29 -8.72 4.28
N ILE A 112 3.50 -9.22 4.37
CA ILE A 112 4.50 -9.08 3.32
C ILE A 112 4.99 -10.45 2.94
N ALA A 113 4.89 -10.78 1.64
CA ALA A 113 5.47 -11.98 1.08
C ALA A 113 6.49 -11.55 0.04
N SER A 114 7.76 -11.86 0.28
CA SER A 114 8.83 -11.47 -0.60
C SER A 114 9.57 -12.70 -1.11
N TYR A 115 9.82 -12.69 -2.40
CA TYR A 115 10.54 -13.75 -3.11
C TYR A 115 11.71 -13.08 -3.80
N PRO A 116 12.89 -13.01 -3.15
CA PRO A 116 14.04 -12.28 -3.68
C PRO A 116 14.37 -12.66 -5.11
N GLY A 117 14.55 -11.66 -5.96
CA GLY A 117 14.80 -11.84 -7.38
C GLY A 117 13.56 -12.16 -8.20
N VAL A 118 12.38 -12.28 -7.58
CA VAL A 118 11.14 -12.65 -8.26
C VAL A 118 10.06 -11.59 -8.11
N ARG A 119 9.58 -11.38 -6.89
CA ARG A 119 8.50 -10.39 -6.65
C ARG A 119 8.32 -10.12 -5.17
N THR A 120 7.59 -9.06 -4.87
CA THR A 120 7.11 -8.76 -3.53
C THR A 120 5.62 -8.52 -3.58
N GLU A 121 4.89 -9.11 -2.65
CA GLU A 121 3.45 -8.90 -2.47
C GLU A 121 3.23 -8.33 -1.08
N ILE A 122 2.48 -7.23 -1.00
CA ILE A 122 2.17 -6.58 0.27
C ILE A 122 0.66 -6.43 0.36
N LYS A 123 0.09 -6.86 1.50
CA LYS A 123 -1.33 -6.69 1.77
C LYS A 123 -1.48 -5.90 3.05
N ALA A 124 -2.22 -4.81 2.99
CA ALA A 124 -2.51 -3.99 4.16
C ALA A 124 -4.03 -3.90 4.30
N ARG A 125 -4.52 -4.11 5.51
CA ARG A 125 -5.96 -4.14 5.76
C ARG A 125 -6.33 -3.20 6.89
N LYS A 126 -7.52 -2.62 6.77
CA LYS A 126 -8.09 -1.79 7.81
C LYS A 126 -9.55 -2.17 8.02
N TRP A 127 -9.97 -2.14 9.29
CA TRP A 127 -11.32 -2.51 9.68
C TRP A 127 -12.13 -1.28 10.04
N LEU A 128 -13.42 -1.39 9.76
CA LEU A 128 -14.40 -0.37 10.20
C LEU A 128 -14.48 -0.27 11.72
#